data_a658ed64874ea9147c976b321158e0d0
#
_entry.id   a658ed64874ea9147c976b321158e0d0
#
_cell.length_a   1.000
_cell.length_b   1.000
_cell.length_c   1.000
_cell.angle_alpha   90.00
_cell.angle_beta   90.00
_cell.angle_gamma   90.00
#
_symmetry.space_group_name_H-M   'P 1'
#
loop_
_entity.id
_entity.type
_entity.pdbx_description
1 polymer ?
#
loop_
_entity_poly.entity_id
_entity_poly.type
_entity_poly.pdbx_seq_one_letter_code
_entity_poly.pdbx_strand_id
1 'polypeptide(L)'
;MATLISLLLTGCSGSSSSDSSDVSNEILDFLSDSANVSSVKDASLSSCPLATLGEMADSFMTSPSWRDFSSTSGGTVVELKGEILYDDYPADALIQFNLSGGSFEAVYLGINGIDQSLLILNALLTKMCDATY
;
A
#
# COMPACT_ATOMS: atom_id res chain seq x y z
N MET A 1 14.01 -54.08 -8.78
CA MET A 1 13.73 -53.52 -8.67
C MET A 1 13.52 -52.45 -8.73
N ALA A 2 13.64 -52.20 -8.97
CA ALA A 2 13.51 -51.18 -9.08
C ALA A 2 12.79 -50.45 -8.75
N THR A 3 12.62 -50.53 -8.54
CA THR A 3 11.91 -49.90 -8.31
C THR A 3 11.88 -49.04 -7.70
N LEU A 4 12.42 -49.14 -7.50
CA LEU A 4 12.32 -48.30 -6.91
C LEU A 4 12.33 -47.27 -7.08
N ILE A 5 12.48 -47.28 -7.34
CA ILE A 5 12.45 -46.38 -7.44
C ILE A 5 11.76 -45.61 -7.63
N SER A 6 11.57 -45.73 -7.78
CA SER A 6 10.79 -45.02 -8.05
C SER A 6 10.30 -44.31 -7.38
N LEU A 7 10.48 -44.49 -6.80
CA LEU A 7 10.01 -43.77 -6.18
C LEU A 7 10.31 -42.71 -6.00
N LEU A 8 10.91 -42.71 -6.09
CA LEU A 8 11.15 -41.70 -5.90
C LEU A 8 10.70 -40.79 -6.45
N LEU A 9 10.64 -40.90 -6.92
CA LEU A 9 10.16 -40.11 -7.50
C LEU A 9 9.20 -39.67 -7.27
N THR A 10 9.12 -40.11 -6.98
CA THR A 10 8.04 -39.78 -6.77
C THR A 10 7.93 -39.05 -5.83
N GLY A 11 8.36 -39.47 -5.12
CA GLY A 11 8.06 -38.77 -4.11
C GLY A 11 8.50 -37.53 -4.15
N CYS A 12 9.45 -37.48 -4.59
CA CYS A 12 9.86 -36.27 -4.57
C CYS A 12 9.08 -35.34 -5.14
N SER A 13 8.52 -35.65 -6.02
CA SER A 13 7.79 -34.66 -6.67
C SER A 13 6.63 -34.22 -5.91
N GLY A 14 6.00 -35.08 -5.28
CA GLY A 14 4.75 -34.71 -4.67
C GLY A 14 4.90 -33.83 -3.48
N SER A 15 5.78 -34.20 -2.64
CA SER A 15 5.83 -33.50 -1.38
C SER A 15 6.26 -32.07 -1.52
N SER A 16 7.03 -31.76 -2.49
CA SER A 16 7.51 -30.42 -2.57
C SER A 16 6.44 -29.42 -2.93
N SER A 17 5.38 -29.85 -3.54
CA SER A 17 4.40 -28.88 -3.97
C SER A 17 3.69 -28.17 -2.82
N SER A 18 3.41 -28.85 -1.73
CA SER A 18 2.72 -28.15 -0.65
C SER A 18 3.64 -27.14 0.03
N ASP A 19 4.88 -27.46 0.19
CA ASP A 19 5.81 -26.49 0.75
C ASP A 19 5.97 -25.30 -0.17
N SER A 20 6.00 -25.56 -1.45
CA SER A 20 6.11 -24.46 -2.40
C SER A 20 4.90 -23.56 -2.37
N SER A 21 3.73 -24.12 -2.15
CA SER A 21 2.52 -23.30 -2.06
C SER A 21 2.56 -22.37 -0.87
N ASP A 22 3.00 -22.86 0.27
CA ASP A 22 3.09 -22.01 1.46
C ASP A 22 4.09 -20.88 1.26
N VAL A 23 5.21 -21.17 0.68
CA VAL A 23 6.20 -20.15 0.42
C VAL A 23 5.66 -19.14 -0.59
N SER A 24 4.96 -19.58 -1.60
CA SER A 24 4.38 -18.69 -2.58
C SER A 24 3.37 -17.75 -1.96
N ASN A 25 2.56 -18.24 -1.05
CA ASN A 25 1.58 -17.41 -0.36
C ASN A 25 2.24 -16.34 0.48
N GLU A 26 3.32 -16.67 1.16
CA GLU A 26 4.05 -15.68 1.94
C GLU A 26 4.66 -14.61 1.05
N ILE A 27 5.19 -14.99 -0.07
CA ILE A 27 5.76 -14.03 -1.00
C ILE A 27 4.67 -13.13 -1.56
N LEU A 28 3.52 -13.69 -1.90
CA LEU A 28 2.42 -12.90 -2.42
C LEU A 28 1.91 -11.90 -1.39
N ASP A 29 1.83 -12.30 -0.13
CA ASP A 29 1.42 -11.39 0.93
C ASP A 29 2.41 -10.24 1.08
N PHE A 30 3.70 -10.55 0.94
CA PHE A 30 4.72 -9.53 1.05
C PHE A 30 4.69 -8.56 -0.13
N LEU A 31 4.46 -9.05 -1.33
CA LEU A 31 4.48 -8.26 -2.55
C LEU A 31 3.14 -7.61 -2.88
N SER A 32 2.05 -8.17 -2.36
CA SER A 32 0.71 -7.70 -2.64
C SER A 32 0.23 -6.81 -1.51
N ASP A 33 -0.57 -5.82 -1.85
CA ASP A 33 -1.19 -4.97 -0.86
C ASP A 33 -2.28 -5.75 -0.13
N SER A 34 -2.51 -5.41 1.13
CA SER A 34 -3.63 -5.97 1.87
C SER A 34 -4.95 -5.49 1.26
N ALA A 35 -6.05 -6.11 1.65
CA ALA A 35 -7.37 -5.70 1.19
C ALA A 35 -7.67 -4.26 1.59
N ASN A 36 -7.24 -3.85 2.79
CA ASN A 36 -7.45 -2.47 3.25
C ASN A 36 -6.65 -1.47 2.41
N VAL A 37 -5.39 -1.79 2.12
CA VAL A 37 -4.57 -0.95 1.27
C VAL A 37 -5.19 -0.85 -0.11
N SER A 38 -5.59 -1.97 -0.69
CA SER A 38 -6.22 -1.97 -2.02
C SER A 38 -7.49 -1.13 -2.05
N SER A 39 -8.29 -1.20 -0.99
CA SER A 39 -9.52 -0.42 -0.91
C SER A 39 -9.26 1.08 -1.02
N VAL A 40 -8.19 1.57 -0.41
CA VAL A 40 -7.84 2.99 -0.47
C VAL A 40 -7.10 3.31 -1.77
N LYS A 41 -6.15 2.46 -2.11
CA LYS A 41 -5.27 2.69 -3.26
C LYS A 41 -6.05 2.72 -4.58
N ASP A 42 -7.05 1.86 -4.71
CA ASP A 42 -7.85 1.77 -5.92
C ASP A 42 -9.04 2.73 -5.94
N ALA A 43 -9.23 3.48 -4.87
CA ALA A 43 -10.34 4.43 -4.77
C ALA A 43 -9.88 5.81 -5.20
N SER A 44 -10.86 6.66 -5.51
CA SER A 44 -10.62 8.04 -5.90
C SER A 44 -11.22 8.97 -4.86
N LEU A 45 -10.57 10.10 -4.64
CA LEU A 45 -11.13 11.16 -3.82
C LEU A 45 -12.27 11.83 -4.58
N SER A 46 -13.27 12.32 -3.86
CA SER A 46 -14.36 13.06 -4.50
C SER A 46 -13.85 14.31 -5.20
N SER A 47 -12.77 14.89 -4.71
CA SER A 47 -12.14 16.05 -5.33
C SER A 47 -11.23 15.69 -6.51
N CYS A 48 -10.98 14.39 -6.71
CA CYS A 48 -10.12 13.93 -7.80
C CYS A 48 -10.69 12.64 -8.39
N PRO A 49 -11.86 12.69 -9.03
CA PRO A 49 -12.58 11.47 -9.40
C PRO A 49 -11.98 10.72 -10.57
N LEU A 50 -11.09 11.32 -11.32
CA LEU A 50 -10.54 10.69 -12.51
C LEU A 50 -9.25 9.92 -12.27
N ALA A 51 -8.71 9.98 -11.06
CA ALA A 51 -7.49 9.28 -10.70
C ALA A 51 -7.69 8.53 -9.39
N THR A 52 -7.06 7.37 -9.27
CA THR A 52 -7.04 6.65 -8.00
C THR A 52 -5.93 7.21 -7.13
N LEU A 53 -6.03 6.96 -5.82
CA LEU A 53 -4.98 7.37 -4.90
C LEU A 53 -3.65 6.70 -5.22
N GLY A 54 -3.69 5.45 -5.69
CA GLY A 54 -2.48 4.77 -6.14
C GLY A 54 -1.83 5.47 -7.31
N GLU A 55 -2.63 5.91 -8.29
CA GLU A 55 -2.12 6.66 -9.43
C GLU A 55 -1.52 7.99 -8.98
N MET A 56 -2.18 8.68 -8.08
CA MET A 56 -1.69 9.94 -7.53
C MET A 56 -0.34 9.75 -6.84
N ALA A 57 -0.22 8.71 -6.02
CA ALA A 57 1.03 8.43 -5.33
C ALA A 57 2.15 8.10 -6.32
N ASP A 58 1.86 7.25 -7.30
CA ASP A 58 2.86 6.86 -8.30
C ASP A 58 3.33 8.04 -9.13
N SER A 59 2.44 8.99 -9.40
CA SER A 59 2.77 10.15 -10.23
C SER A 59 3.55 11.22 -9.47
N PHE A 60 3.32 11.33 -8.18
CA PHE A 60 3.83 12.46 -7.40
C PHE A 60 4.96 12.10 -6.45
N MET A 61 4.94 10.89 -5.90
CA MET A 61 5.91 10.46 -4.90
C MET A 61 6.99 9.60 -5.50
N THR A 62 8.19 9.70 -4.94
CA THR A 62 9.26 8.78 -5.25
C THR A 62 9.18 7.61 -4.28
N SER A 63 9.16 6.40 -4.83
CA SER A 63 9.11 5.16 -4.05
C SER A 63 7.96 5.13 -3.04
N PRO A 64 6.72 5.31 -3.49
CA PRO A 64 5.59 5.27 -2.56
C PRO A 64 5.44 3.88 -1.98
N SER A 65 5.12 3.80 -0.70
CA SER A 65 4.86 2.53 -0.03
C SER A 65 3.58 2.65 0.79
N TRP A 66 2.87 1.54 0.89
CA TRP A 66 1.58 1.49 1.54
C TRP A 66 1.59 0.40 2.61
N ARG A 67 0.91 0.66 3.71
CA ARG A 67 0.70 -0.36 4.73
C ARG A 67 -0.58 -0.04 5.48
N ASP A 68 -1.09 -1.02 6.23
CA ASP A 68 -2.24 -0.81 7.07
C ASP A 68 -1.96 -1.33 8.47
N PHE A 69 -2.71 -0.80 9.43
CA PHE A 69 -2.60 -1.24 10.81
C PHE A 69 -3.85 -0.83 11.56
N SER A 70 -4.05 -1.44 12.72
CA SER A 70 -5.15 -1.07 13.60
C SER A 70 -4.73 0.11 14.45
N SER A 71 -5.63 1.09 14.56
CA SER A 71 -5.36 2.23 15.44
C SER A 71 -5.66 1.85 16.88
N THR A 72 -5.18 2.65 17.81
CA THR A 72 -5.44 2.41 19.23
C THR A 72 -6.91 2.55 19.58
N SER A 73 -7.67 3.27 18.78
CA SER A 73 -9.11 3.42 18.99
C SER A 73 -9.93 2.31 18.35
N GLY A 74 -9.28 1.32 17.74
CA GLY A 74 -9.96 0.17 17.18
C GLY A 74 -10.30 0.26 15.71
N GLY A 75 -9.99 1.37 15.06
CA GLY A 75 -10.21 1.51 13.63
C GLY A 75 -9.06 1.00 12.81
N THR A 76 -9.21 1.02 11.50
CA THR A 76 -8.17 0.64 10.57
C THR A 76 -7.59 1.89 9.93
N VAL A 77 -6.26 1.94 9.86
CA VAL A 77 -5.54 3.04 9.23
C VAL A 77 -4.76 2.48 8.05
N VAL A 78 -4.85 3.15 6.91
CA VAL A 78 -3.99 2.88 5.75
C VAL A 78 -3.02 4.04 5.65
N GLU A 79 -1.74 3.72 5.54
CA GLU A 79 -0.68 4.72 5.54
C GLU A 79 0.06 4.70 4.22
N LEU A 80 0.24 5.86 3.64
CA LEU A 80 1.02 6.07 2.43
C LEU A 80 2.26 6.87 2.79
N LYS A 81 3.41 6.38 2.40
CA LYS A 81 4.68 7.01 2.69
C LYS A 81 5.48 7.11 1.40
N GLY A 82 6.08 8.26 1.16
CA GLY A 82 6.92 8.44 -0.01
C GLY A 82 7.67 9.75 0.06
N GLU A 83 8.61 9.93 -0.88
CA GLU A 83 9.37 11.16 -0.95
C GLU A 83 8.72 12.13 -1.92
N ILE A 84 8.62 13.38 -1.52
CA ILE A 84 8.05 14.45 -2.35
C ILE A 84 9.03 15.61 -2.43
N LEU A 85 8.80 16.52 -3.36
CA LEU A 85 9.50 17.79 -3.38
C LEU A 85 8.64 18.80 -2.63
N TYR A 86 9.19 19.32 -1.54
CA TYR A 86 8.53 20.32 -0.73
C TYR A 86 9.40 21.56 -0.75
N ASP A 87 8.91 22.65 -1.32
CA ASP A 87 9.70 23.87 -1.55
C ASP A 87 10.98 23.55 -2.33
N ASP A 88 10.87 22.66 -3.32
CA ASP A 88 11.98 22.24 -4.18
C ASP A 88 13.04 21.39 -3.48
N TYR A 89 12.79 20.93 -2.26
CA TYR A 89 13.69 20.05 -1.54
C TYR A 89 13.03 18.70 -1.29
N PRO A 90 13.79 17.61 -1.37
CA PRO A 90 13.23 16.30 -1.06
C PRO A 90 12.77 16.25 0.39
N ALA A 91 11.61 15.69 0.62
CA ALA A 91 11.04 15.55 1.96
C ALA A 91 10.26 14.25 2.03
N ASP A 92 10.27 13.61 3.19
CA ASP A 92 9.49 12.41 3.43
C ASP A 92 8.07 12.83 3.81
N ALA A 93 7.10 12.34 3.07
CA ALA A 93 5.69 12.60 3.37
C ALA A 93 5.02 11.32 3.84
N LEU A 94 4.16 11.45 4.83
CA LEU A 94 3.41 10.34 5.40
C LEU A 94 1.97 10.78 5.54
N ILE A 95 1.07 10.08 4.85
CA ILE A 95 -0.35 10.38 4.88
C ILE A 95 -1.09 9.19 5.48
N GLN A 96 -2.01 9.45 6.39
CA GLN A 96 -2.82 8.40 6.99
C GLN A 96 -4.28 8.60 6.64
N PHE A 97 -4.93 7.48 6.30
CA PHE A 97 -6.34 7.45 5.95
C PHE A 97 -7.06 6.56 6.96
N ASN A 98 -8.14 7.07 7.53
CA ASN A 98 -9.02 6.25 8.36
C ASN A 98 -9.99 5.51 7.46
N LEU A 99 -10.08 4.20 7.64
CA LEU A 99 -10.96 3.35 6.87
C LEU A 99 -12.13 2.96 7.76
N SER A 100 -13.35 3.20 7.32
CA SER A 100 -14.52 2.94 8.12
C SER A 100 -15.70 2.57 7.22
N GLY A 101 -16.20 1.34 7.38
CA GLY A 101 -17.42 0.92 6.72
C GLY A 101 -17.47 1.10 5.22
N GLY A 102 -16.36 0.85 4.54
CA GLY A 102 -16.31 0.96 3.09
C GLY A 102 -15.97 2.35 2.58
N SER A 103 -15.78 3.31 3.47
CA SER A 103 -15.33 4.65 3.09
C SER A 103 -14.02 4.97 3.80
N PHE A 104 -13.34 6.00 3.33
CA PHE A 104 -12.08 6.40 3.95
C PHE A 104 -11.95 7.91 3.93
N GLU A 105 -11.07 8.40 4.78
CA GLU A 105 -10.85 9.84 4.92
C GLU A 105 -9.39 10.07 5.26
N ALA A 106 -8.76 11.03 4.58
CA ALA A 106 -7.40 11.43 4.91
C ALA A 106 -7.43 12.26 6.19
N VAL A 107 -6.69 11.85 7.20
CA VAL A 107 -6.79 12.44 8.52
C VAL A 107 -5.46 12.96 9.06
N TYR A 108 -4.34 12.63 8.44
CA TYR A 108 -3.04 13.01 8.96
C TYR A 108 -2.03 13.18 7.86
N LEU A 109 -1.19 14.18 8.00
CA LEU A 109 -0.02 14.38 7.15
C LEU A 109 1.17 14.74 8.03
N GLY A 110 2.28 14.02 7.84
CA GLY A 110 3.57 14.39 8.41
C GLY A 110 4.56 14.64 7.30
N ILE A 111 5.38 15.65 7.45
CA ILE A 111 6.47 15.93 6.52
C ILE A 111 7.75 15.99 7.31
N ASN A 112 8.68 15.10 6.98
CA ASN A 112 9.94 14.93 7.71
C ASN A 112 9.69 14.71 9.22
N GLY A 113 8.60 13.99 9.54
CA GLY A 113 8.26 13.70 10.93
C GLY A 113 7.53 14.82 11.65
N ILE A 114 7.20 15.89 10.96
CA ILE A 114 6.52 17.04 11.58
C ILE A 114 5.07 17.06 11.14
N ASP A 115 4.15 17.11 12.12
CA ASP A 115 2.72 17.13 11.85
C ASP A 115 2.33 18.37 11.05
N GLN A 116 1.46 18.18 10.07
CA GLN A 116 0.97 19.27 9.25
C GLN A 116 -0.53 19.47 9.49
N SER A 117 -1.02 20.65 9.17
CA SER A 117 -2.44 20.96 9.30
C SER A 117 -3.24 20.23 8.21
N LEU A 118 -4.54 20.11 8.41
CA LEU A 118 -5.42 19.53 7.40
C LEU A 118 -5.46 20.39 6.14
N LEU A 119 -5.22 21.69 6.28
CA LEU A 119 -5.15 22.57 5.12
C LEU A 119 -3.98 22.19 4.22
N ILE A 120 -2.82 21.91 4.83
CA ILE A 120 -1.64 21.49 4.07
C ILE A 120 -1.87 20.10 3.46
N LEU A 121 -2.55 19.21 4.19
CA LEU A 121 -2.89 17.89 3.67
C LEU A 121 -3.76 18.02 2.42
N ASN A 122 -4.79 18.84 2.48
CA ASN A 122 -5.66 19.05 1.32
C ASN A 122 -4.92 19.68 0.16
N ALA A 123 -4.03 20.61 0.43
CA ALA A 123 -3.20 21.23 -0.61
C ALA A 123 -2.30 20.19 -1.27
N LEU A 124 -1.72 19.29 -0.51
CA LEU A 124 -0.87 18.22 -1.04
C LEU A 124 -1.68 17.28 -1.93
N LEU A 125 -2.86 16.85 -1.46
CA LEU A 125 -3.70 15.97 -2.24
C LEU A 125 -4.13 16.63 -3.55
N THR A 126 -4.39 17.93 -3.54
CA THR A 126 -4.72 18.68 -4.75
C THR A 126 -3.55 18.68 -5.73
N LYS A 127 -2.34 18.87 -5.22
CA LYS A 127 -1.16 18.84 -6.09
C LYS A 127 -0.91 17.46 -6.66
N MET A 128 -1.14 16.42 -5.87
CA MET A 128 -1.03 15.05 -6.35
C MET A 128 -2.04 14.77 -7.46
N CYS A 129 -3.24 15.28 -7.30
CA CYS A 129 -4.27 15.15 -8.33
C CYS A 129 -3.84 15.84 -9.62
N ASP A 130 -3.37 17.07 -9.51
CA ASP A 130 -2.94 17.84 -10.68
C ASP A 130 -1.78 17.17 -11.40
N ALA A 131 -0.88 16.54 -10.68
CA ALA A 131 0.27 15.88 -11.27
C ALA A 131 -0.11 14.60 -12.03
N THR A 132 -1.29 14.07 -11.78
CA THR A 132 -1.72 12.80 -12.37
C THR A 132 -2.42 13.02 -13.72
N TYR A 133 -2.94 14.19 -13.98
CA TYR A 133 -3.67 14.50 -15.22
C TYR A 133 -2.80 15.07 -16.32
#